data_c6f5b887eaa261047a589415b6c76968
#
_entry.id   c6f5b887eaa261047a589415b6c76968
#
_cell.length_a   1.000
_cell.length_b   1.000
_cell.length_c   1.000
_cell.angle_alpha   90.00
_cell.angle_beta   90.00
_cell.angle_gamma   90.00
#
_symmetry.space_group_name_H-M   'P 1'
#
loop_
_entity.id
_entity.type
_entity.pdbx_description
1 polymer ?
#
loop_
_entity_poly.entity_id
_entity_poly.type
_entity_poly.pdbx_seq_one_letter_code
_entity_poly.pdbx_strand_id
1 'polypeptide(L)'
;MSELAVIDSNNYAAMAQMTGMAYDAEGGKNKSTLARIKLQKKPIKGKAEVNGKNVTVDVVTAGSFMIEKDGKNVYAENIKIRMFLQRFMYQKYDSTVNNYVKTVMANDLDIDLKDNYGGFNCGKPSGYIQDFAALTDSMKELIRSIRRTRVVLGTVTFVDATDEKGNTEEVVDMPFVWEVDSKEGFRNFGEATNKFAKHQRLSVMHNMNVTTAEREAVGNTYYVPICEADLGTTLEVNESEQALFADFMAWVESHNRWVLSEWEQKHVKKASEEEKELAESFVDIDVEEVE
;
A
#
# COMPACT_ATOMS: atom_id res chain seq x y z
N MET A 1 39.62 34.95 -8.00
CA MET A 1 38.36 34.90 -7.24
C MET A 1 37.51 33.82 -7.91
N SER A 2 37.39 32.67 -7.32
CA SER A 2 36.55 31.59 -7.84
C SER A 2 35.10 31.91 -7.58
N GLU A 3 34.31 32.05 -8.64
CA GLU A 3 32.85 32.14 -8.52
C GLU A 3 32.36 30.85 -7.84
N LEU A 4 31.81 30.98 -6.66
CA LEU A 4 31.02 29.93 -6.03
C LEU A 4 29.78 29.73 -6.90
N ALA A 5 29.69 28.59 -7.57
CA ALA A 5 28.49 28.20 -8.28
C ALA A 5 27.30 28.24 -7.33
N VAL A 6 26.36 29.13 -7.57
CA VAL A 6 25.09 29.16 -6.85
C VAL A 6 24.32 27.92 -7.25
N ILE A 7 24.27 26.94 -6.33
CA ILE A 7 23.45 25.74 -6.54
C ILE A 7 21.99 26.17 -6.38
N ASP A 8 21.20 26.04 -7.43
CA ASP A 8 19.77 26.28 -7.44
C ASP A 8 19.09 25.37 -6.37
N SER A 9 18.13 25.91 -5.66
CA SER A 9 17.42 25.20 -4.56
C SER A 9 16.83 23.85 -5.00
N ASN A 10 16.40 23.74 -6.26
CA ASN A 10 15.90 22.49 -6.82
C ASN A 10 17.03 21.48 -7.04
N ASN A 11 18.22 21.92 -7.45
CA ASN A 11 19.40 21.09 -7.60
C ASN A 11 19.98 20.66 -6.24
N TYR A 12 19.89 21.53 -5.22
CA TYR A 12 20.36 21.21 -3.87
C TYR A 12 19.55 20.05 -3.26
N ALA A 13 18.22 20.08 -3.36
CA ALA A 13 17.35 19.01 -2.84
C ALA A 13 17.64 17.66 -3.51
N ALA A 14 17.81 17.64 -4.84
CA ALA A 14 18.17 16.44 -5.59
C ALA A 14 19.57 15.91 -5.21
N MET A 15 20.56 16.79 -5.09
CA MET A 15 21.92 16.43 -4.70
C MET A 15 22.00 15.99 -3.23
N ALA A 16 21.26 16.63 -2.32
CA ALA A 16 21.20 16.22 -0.92
C ALA A 16 20.59 14.83 -0.76
N GLN A 17 19.59 14.49 -1.58
CA GLN A 17 18.99 13.17 -1.62
C GLN A 17 19.97 12.11 -2.19
N MET A 18 20.70 12.43 -3.26
CA MET A 18 21.71 11.54 -3.85
C MET A 18 22.93 11.30 -2.95
N THR A 19 23.32 12.30 -2.17
CA THR A 19 24.49 12.23 -1.28
C THR A 19 24.14 11.72 0.13
N GLY A 20 22.86 11.45 0.42
CA GLY A 20 22.41 11.09 1.76
C GLY A 20 22.51 12.24 2.79
N MET A 21 22.68 13.47 2.33
CA MET A 21 22.76 14.68 3.16
C MET A 21 21.38 15.38 3.30
N ALA A 22 20.32 14.75 2.86
CA ALA A 22 18.96 15.26 3.09
C ALA A 22 18.68 15.25 4.60
N TYR A 23 18.91 16.39 5.23
CA TYR A 23 18.62 16.61 6.64
C TYR A 23 17.15 16.97 6.78
N ASP A 24 16.40 16.08 7.40
CA ASP A 24 15.02 16.35 7.79
C ASP A 24 15.06 17.16 9.09
N ALA A 25 14.91 18.48 8.99
CA ALA A 25 15.00 19.42 10.12
C ALA A 25 13.99 19.11 11.24
N GLU A 26 13.02 18.25 11.00
CA GLU A 26 11.97 17.88 11.95
C GLU A 26 12.11 16.48 12.56
N GLY A 27 13.21 15.73 12.28
CA GLY A 27 13.42 14.38 12.84
C GLY A 27 12.28 13.42 12.56
N GLY A 28 11.49 13.71 11.54
CA GLY A 28 10.29 12.96 11.17
C GLY A 28 10.59 11.90 10.16
N LYS A 29 10.07 10.71 10.40
CA LYS A 29 9.92 9.63 9.44
C LYS A 29 9.68 10.20 8.05
N ASN A 30 10.45 9.78 7.04
CA ASN A 30 10.24 10.14 5.64
C ASN A 30 8.75 10.03 5.32
N LYS A 31 8.04 11.13 5.35
CA LYS A 31 6.62 11.16 4.96
C LYS A 31 6.64 10.89 3.46
N SER A 32 6.01 9.78 3.06
CA SER A 32 5.75 9.53 1.65
C SER A 32 5.15 10.78 1.04
N THR A 33 5.74 11.32 0.00
CA THR A 33 5.22 12.47 -0.74
C THR A 33 3.88 12.15 -1.42
N LEU A 34 3.55 10.86 -1.55
CA LEU A 34 2.31 10.41 -2.15
C LEU A 34 1.20 10.32 -1.11
N ALA A 35 0.09 10.97 -1.40
CA ALA A 35 -1.11 10.87 -0.59
C ALA A 35 -1.68 9.44 -0.62
N ARG A 36 -2.21 8.98 0.51
CA ARG A 36 -2.76 7.62 0.62
C ARG A 36 -4.27 7.64 0.53
N ILE A 37 -4.83 6.88 -0.40
CA ILE A 37 -6.28 6.61 -0.42
C ILE A 37 -6.60 5.59 0.68
N LYS A 38 -7.62 5.89 1.47
CA LYS A 38 -8.19 5.01 2.50
C LYS A 38 -9.71 4.95 2.34
N LEU A 39 -10.33 3.95 2.93
CA LEU A 39 -11.79 3.86 3.04
C LEU A 39 -12.25 4.28 4.44
N GLN A 40 -13.22 5.17 4.51
CA GLN A 40 -13.85 5.61 5.74
C GLN A 40 -14.75 4.49 6.28
N LYS A 41 -14.41 3.96 7.45
CA LYS A 41 -15.12 2.79 8.02
C LYS A 41 -16.44 3.13 8.69
N LYS A 42 -16.56 4.35 9.22
CA LYS A 42 -17.73 4.82 9.97
C LYS A 42 -18.17 6.18 9.43
N PRO A 43 -19.46 6.51 9.45
CA PRO A 43 -19.90 7.82 9.02
C PRO A 43 -19.35 8.92 9.94
N ILE A 44 -19.09 10.10 9.37
CA ILE A 44 -18.79 11.32 10.12
C ILE A 44 -20.10 12.09 10.26
N LYS A 45 -20.48 12.37 11.49
CA LYS A 45 -21.74 13.03 11.82
C LYS A 45 -21.52 14.52 12.02
N GLY A 46 -22.38 15.31 11.42
CA GLY A 46 -22.48 16.76 11.61
C GLY A 46 -23.87 17.19 12.07
N LYS A 47 -24.05 18.49 12.26
CA LYS A 47 -25.35 19.10 12.55
C LYS A 47 -25.80 19.85 11.32
N ALA A 48 -27.02 19.61 10.89
CA ALA A 48 -27.69 20.37 9.85
C ALA A 48 -28.99 20.95 10.41
N GLU A 49 -29.36 22.15 9.97
CA GLU A 49 -30.64 22.75 10.30
C GLU A 49 -31.66 22.31 9.27
N VAL A 50 -32.67 21.54 9.72
CA VAL A 50 -33.78 21.12 8.87
C VAL A 50 -35.06 21.59 9.51
N ASN A 51 -35.83 22.46 8.81
CA ASN A 51 -37.10 23.05 9.29
C ASN A 51 -36.92 23.75 10.67
N GLY A 52 -35.85 24.53 10.86
CA GLY A 52 -35.60 25.26 12.10
C GLY A 52 -35.14 24.40 13.29
N LYS A 53 -34.85 23.10 13.06
CA LYS A 53 -34.36 22.19 14.09
C LYS A 53 -32.98 21.66 13.72
N ASN A 54 -32.06 21.65 14.69
CA ASN A 54 -30.73 21.00 14.53
C ASN A 54 -30.94 19.47 14.56
N VAL A 55 -30.68 18.82 13.45
CA VAL A 55 -30.65 17.35 13.33
C VAL A 55 -29.23 16.87 13.07
N THR A 56 -28.92 15.68 13.58
CA THR A 56 -27.64 15.03 13.27
C THR A 56 -27.78 14.34 11.92
N VAL A 57 -26.88 14.66 11.00
CA VAL A 57 -26.81 14.06 9.66
C VAL A 57 -25.44 13.44 9.44
N ASP A 58 -25.36 12.46 8.58
CA ASP A 58 -24.07 11.93 8.12
C ASP A 58 -23.52 12.91 7.07
N VAL A 59 -22.45 13.63 7.42
CA VAL A 59 -21.76 14.55 6.52
C VAL A 59 -20.84 13.77 5.56
N VAL A 60 -20.23 12.70 6.08
CA VAL A 60 -19.47 11.74 5.29
C VAL A 60 -20.04 10.36 5.55
N THR A 61 -20.41 9.67 4.50
CA THR A 61 -20.98 8.32 4.60
C THR A 61 -19.88 7.29 4.87
N ALA A 62 -20.22 6.21 5.54
CA ALA A 62 -19.33 5.08 5.65
C ALA A 62 -19.09 4.47 4.25
N GLY A 63 -17.87 4.02 3.98
CA GLY A 63 -17.47 3.55 2.66
C GLY A 63 -16.93 4.64 1.74
N SER A 64 -17.02 5.92 2.08
CA SER A 64 -16.39 7.00 1.31
C SER A 64 -14.88 6.82 1.22
N PHE A 65 -14.31 7.20 0.09
CA PHE A 65 -12.86 7.34 -0.07
C PHE A 65 -12.37 8.56 0.70
N MET A 66 -11.19 8.45 1.26
CA MET A 66 -10.53 9.53 2.00
C MET A 66 -9.12 9.70 1.45
N ILE A 67 -8.70 10.94 1.28
CA ILE A 67 -7.33 11.34 0.98
C ILE A 67 -6.95 12.57 1.80
N GLU A 68 -5.70 12.67 2.21
CA GLU A 68 -5.18 13.86 2.87
C GLU A 68 -4.63 14.83 1.82
N LYS A 69 -5.16 16.06 1.82
CA LYS A 69 -4.70 17.16 0.97
C LYS A 69 -4.45 18.38 1.86
N ASP A 70 -3.26 18.95 1.80
CA ASP A 70 -2.85 20.14 2.56
C ASP A 70 -3.13 20.04 4.08
N GLY A 71 -2.91 18.84 4.65
CA GLY A 71 -3.14 18.56 6.06
C GLY A 71 -4.61 18.40 6.46
N LYS A 72 -5.54 18.33 5.50
CA LYS A 72 -6.96 18.07 5.72
C LYS A 72 -7.38 16.77 5.06
N ASN A 73 -8.30 16.08 5.70
CA ASN A 73 -8.96 14.93 5.08
C ASN A 73 -10.07 15.39 4.15
N VAL A 74 -10.06 14.87 2.93
CA VAL A 74 -11.07 15.12 1.90
C VAL A 74 -11.72 13.78 1.54
N TYR A 75 -13.04 13.79 1.35
CA TYR A 75 -13.86 12.59 1.17
C TYR A 75 -14.67 12.66 -0.11
N ALA A 76 -14.91 11.51 -0.74
CA ALA A 76 -15.86 11.35 -1.83
C ALA A 76 -16.43 9.92 -1.85
N GLU A 77 -17.67 9.76 -2.30
CA GLU A 77 -18.26 8.42 -2.52
C GLU A 77 -17.77 7.79 -3.81
N ASN A 78 -17.42 8.63 -4.79
CA ASN A 78 -17.00 8.21 -6.11
C ASN A 78 -15.65 8.85 -6.44
N ILE A 79 -14.73 8.07 -6.99
CA ILE A 79 -13.45 8.56 -7.46
C ILE A 79 -13.16 8.07 -8.87
N LYS A 80 -12.39 8.86 -9.62
CA LYS A 80 -11.79 8.44 -10.89
C LYS A 80 -10.30 8.29 -10.67
N ILE A 81 -9.77 7.13 -10.95
CA ILE A 81 -8.33 6.89 -10.89
C ILE A 81 -7.76 6.66 -12.27
N ARG A 82 -6.58 7.17 -12.50
CA ARG A 82 -5.76 6.90 -13.67
C ARG A 82 -4.53 6.15 -13.18
N MET A 83 -4.48 4.86 -13.45
CA MET A 83 -3.45 3.98 -12.90
C MET A 83 -2.20 4.00 -13.78
N PHE A 84 -1.08 4.48 -13.23
CA PHE A 84 0.23 4.52 -13.87
C PHE A 84 1.04 3.26 -13.61
N LEU A 85 1.00 2.78 -12.37
CA LEU A 85 1.81 1.66 -11.92
C LEU A 85 1.01 0.80 -10.95
N GLN A 86 1.20 -0.51 -11.05
CA GLN A 86 0.76 -1.45 -10.01
C GLN A 86 1.90 -2.37 -9.59
N ARG A 87 1.90 -2.75 -8.33
CA ARG A 87 2.81 -3.74 -7.75
C ARG A 87 2.03 -4.63 -6.79
N PHE A 88 2.64 -5.74 -6.43
CA PHE A 88 2.04 -6.70 -5.51
C PHE A 88 3.00 -6.99 -4.37
N MET A 89 2.44 -7.22 -3.18
CA MET A 89 3.20 -7.64 -2.02
C MET A 89 2.35 -8.52 -1.10
N TYR A 90 2.99 -9.24 -0.21
CA TYR A 90 2.35 -9.83 0.96
C TYR A 90 2.52 -8.91 2.15
N GLN A 91 1.50 -8.86 3.01
CA GLN A 91 1.58 -8.21 4.30
C GLN A 91 0.77 -8.96 5.36
N LYS A 92 1.24 -8.93 6.60
CA LYS A 92 0.46 -9.37 7.76
C LYS A 92 0.73 -8.45 8.94
N TYR A 93 -0.26 -8.27 9.79
CA TYR A 93 -0.06 -7.60 11.06
C TYR A 93 0.49 -8.60 12.09
N ASP A 94 1.58 -8.25 12.76
CA ASP A 94 2.17 -9.02 13.84
C ASP A 94 1.91 -8.31 15.17
N SER A 95 1.04 -8.91 15.98
CA SER A 95 0.63 -8.36 17.27
C SER A 95 1.75 -8.40 18.32
N THR A 96 2.75 -9.25 18.15
CA THR A 96 3.87 -9.38 19.12
C THR A 96 4.77 -8.16 19.09
N VAL A 97 4.97 -7.59 17.90
CA VAL A 97 5.78 -6.39 17.68
C VAL A 97 4.95 -5.15 17.35
N ASN A 98 3.61 -5.30 17.36
CA ASN A 98 2.65 -4.24 17.04
C ASN A 98 2.96 -3.52 15.72
N ASN A 99 3.34 -4.28 14.69
CA ASN A 99 3.76 -3.74 13.40
C ASN A 99 3.37 -4.67 12.24
N TYR A 100 3.47 -4.14 11.02
CA TYR A 100 3.25 -4.92 9.81
C TYR A 100 4.55 -5.57 9.32
N VAL A 101 4.49 -6.88 9.07
CA VAL A 101 5.46 -7.58 8.22
C VAL A 101 5.03 -7.36 6.79
N LYS A 102 5.93 -6.83 5.95
CA LYS A 102 5.69 -6.54 4.53
C LYS A 102 6.83 -7.09 3.70
N THR A 103 6.49 -7.60 2.52
CA THR A 103 7.50 -8.03 1.55
C THR A 103 7.93 -6.88 0.64
N VAL A 104 8.98 -7.11 -0.14
CA VAL A 104 9.25 -6.29 -1.33
C VAL A 104 8.03 -6.27 -2.24
N MET A 105 7.90 -5.20 -3.00
CA MET A 105 6.88 -5.07 -4.05
C MET A 105 7.41 -5.65 -5.36
N ALA A 106 6.63 -6.50 -6.00
CA ALA A 106 6.97 -7.18 -7.25
C ALA A 106 5.89 -6.99 -8.33
N ASN A 107 6.17 -7.43 -9.54
CA ASN A 107 5.22 -7.41 -10.65
C ASN A 107 4.12 -8.48 -10.51
N ASP A 108 4.43 -9.54 -9.78
CA ASP A 108 3.51 -10.66 -9.48
C ASP A 108 3.84 -11.26 -8.10
N LEU A 109 3.10 -12.28 -7.70
CA LEU A 109 3.27 -13.01 -6.43
C LEU A 109 3.66 -14.48 -6.66
N ASP A 110 4.17 -14.82 -7.84
CA ASP A 110 4.53 -16.17 -8.24
C ASP A 110 5.95 -16.55 -7.80
N ILE A 111 6.72 -15.59 -7.30
CA ILE A 111 8.06 -15.75 -6.75
C ILE A 111 8.07 -15.54 -5.24
N ASP A 112 9.10 -16.06 -4.58
CA ASP A 112 9.33 -15.80 -3.16
C ASP A 112 9.85 -14.38 -2.92
N LEU A 113 9.10 -13.63 -2.14
CA LEU A 113 9.37 -12.23 -1.84
C LEU A 113 9.98 -12.09 -0.44
N LYS A 114 11.18 -11.54 -0.35
CA LYS A 114 11.84 -11.20 0.93
C LYS A 114 10.97 -10.24 1.74
N ASP A 115 10.87 -10.49 3.05
CA ASP A 115 10.10 -9.65 3.96
C ASP A 115 10.99 -8.91 4.98
N ASN A 116 10.49 -7.85 5.57
CA ASN A 116 11.22 -7.03 6.54
C ASN A 116 11.44 -7.72 7.90
N TYR A 117 11.22 -9.04 7.97
CA TYR A 117 11.43 -9.87 9.17
C TYR A 117 12.49 -10.96 8.97
N GLY A 118 13.26 -10.89 7.88
CA GLY A 118 14.33 -11.84 7.54
C GLY A 118 13.82 -13.17 6.97
N GLY A 119 12.53 -13.24 6.59
CA GLY A 119 11.90 -14.39 5.97
C GLY A 119 11.41 -14.10 4.55
N PHE A 120 10.51 -14.97 4.07
CA PHE A 120 9.89 -14.86 2.76
C PHE A 120 8.37 -14.93 2.87
N ASN A 121 7.66 -14.18 2.02
CA ASN A 121 6.20 -14.20 1.89
C ASN A 121 5.43 -14.00 3.21
N CYS A 122 6.04 -13.29 4.20
CA CYS A 122 5.52 -13.16 5.58
C CYS A 122 5.32 -14.50 6.29
N GLY A 123 6.04 -15.56 5.88
CA GLY A 123 5.94 -16.93 6.40
C GLY A 123 4.98 -17.85 5.64
N LYS A 124 4.35 -17.38 4.54
CA LYS A 124 3.56 -18.25 3.67
C LYS A 124 4.51 -19.19 2.90
N PRO A 125 4.17 -20.51 2.82
CA PRO A 125 4.92 -21.42 1.97
C PRO A 125 5.01 -20.96 0.53
N SER A 126 6.13 -21.27 -0.13
CA SER A 126 6.38 -21.00 -1.54
C SER A 126 5.38 -21.71 -2.44
N GLY A 127 5.07 -21.09 -3.57
CA GLY A 127 4.26 -21.68 -4.63
C GLY A 127 2.77 -21.82 -4.31
N TYR A 128 2.12 -22.64 -5.12
CA TYR A 128 0.70 -22.95 -5.00
C TYR A 128 0.47 -24.07 -3.97
N ILE A 129 -0.40 -23.82 -3.01
CA ILE A 129 -0.77 -24.79 -1.98
C ILE A 129 -1.86 -25.70 -2.57
N GLN A 130 -1.50 -26.91 -2.97
CA GLN A 130 -2.43 -27.87 -3.62
C GLN A 130 -3.51 -28.36 -2.65
N ASP A 131 -3.12 -28.71 -1.42
CA ASP A 131 -4.03 -29.20 -0.40
C ASP A 131 -3.95 -28.34 0.87
N PHE A 132 -4.78 -27.33 0.92
CA PHE A 132 -4.90 -26.48 2.10
C PHE A 132 -5.46 -27.24 3.32
N ALA A 133 -6.27 -28.28 3.09
CA ALA A 133 -6.90 -29.04 4.18
C ALA A 133 -5.89 -29.89 4.95
N ALA A 134 -4.84 -30.37 4.28
CA ALA A 134 -3.78 -31.18 4.90
C ALA A 134 -2.80 -30.37 5.78
N LEU A 135 -2.83 -29.04 5.71
CA LEU A 135 -1.96 -28.19 6.54
C LEU A 135 -2.36 -28.25 8.01
N THR A 136 -1.38 -28.02 8.89
CA THR A 136 -1.64 -27.84 10.33
C THR A 136 -2.52 -26.62 10.59
N ASP A 137 -3.24 -26.59 11.69
CA ASP A 137 -4.14 -25.49 12.01
C ASP A 137 -3.36 -24.18 12.19
N SER A 138 -2.16 -24.22 12.80
CA SER A 138 -1.28 -23.05 12.93
C SER A 138 -0.85 -22.50 11.56
N MET A 139 -0.54 -23.37 10.60
CA MET A 139 -0.20 -22.94 9.25
C MET A 139 -1.42 -22.35 8.52
N LYS A 140 -2.60 -22.93 8.69
CA LYS A 140 -3.85 -22.37 8.13
C LYS A 140 -4.14 -20.98 8.68
N GLU A 141 -3.97 -20.77 9.98
CA GLU A 141 -4.15 -19.45 10.61
C GLU A 141 -3.12 -18.44 10.11
N LEU A 142 -1.85 -18.83 10.04
CA LEU A 142 -0.80 -18.00 9.46
C LEU A 142 -1.16 -17.56 8.03
N ILE A 143 -1.51 -18.49 7.16
CA ILE A 143 -1.86 -18.16 5.76
C ILE A 143 -3.09 -17.25 5.69
N ARG A 144 -4.09 -17.45 6.56
CA ARG A 144 -5.28 -16.59 6.62
C ARG A 144 -4.96 -15.17 7.11
N SER A 145 -3.94 -15.02 7.95
CA SER A 145 -3.50 -13.70 8.45
C SER A 145 -2.72 -12.90 7.39
N ILE A 146 -2.14 -13.59 6.39
CA ILE A 146 -1.36 -12.97 5.32
C ILE A 146 -2.29 -12.46 4.21
N ARG A 147 -2.17 -11.19 3.88
CA ARG A 147 -2.94 -10.54 2.83
C ARG A 147 -2.10 -10.34 1.59
N ARG A 148 -2.69 -10.68 0.45
CA ARG A 148 -2.18 -10.23 -0.85
C ARG A 148 -2.62 -8.81 -1.05
N THR A 149 -1.66 -7.93 -1.23
CA THR A 149 -1.92 -6.50 -1.40
C THR A 149 -1.56 -6.08 -2.80
N ARG A 150 -2.47 -5.42 -3.47
CA ARG A 150 -2.23 -4.70 -4.71
C ARG A 150 -1.93 -3.25 -4.36
N VAL A 151 -0.76 -2.78 -4.72
CA VAL A 151 -0.34 -1.40 -4.57
C VAL A 151 -0.58 -0.69 -5.89
N VAL A 152 -1.48 0.26 -5.88
CA VAL A 152 -1.88 1.06 -7.05
C VAL A 152 -1.30 2.46 -6.88
N LEU A 153 -0.59 2.94 -7.89
CA LEU A 153 -0.02 4.28 -7.96
C LEU A 153 -0.53 4.96 -9.23
N GLY A 154 -0.87 6.21 -9.12
CA GLY A 154 -1.44 6.98 -10.22
C GLY A 154 -1.94 8.34 -9.78
N THR A 155 -2.85 8.91 -10.57
CA THR A 155 -3.56 10.14 -10.21
C THR A 155 -5.03 9.85 -9.91
N VAL A 156 -5.61 10.65 -9.01
CA VAL A 156 -6.99 10.50 -8.57
C VAL A 156 -7.73 11.82 -8.61
N THR A 157 -8.96 11.77 -9.08
CA THR A 157 -9.95 12.85 -9.01
C THR A 157 -11.10 12.38 -8.13
N PHE A 158 -11.44 13.14 -7.10
CA PHE A 158 -12.61 12.91 -6.25
C PHE A 158 -13.83 13.61 -6.85
N VAL A 159 -14.91 12.90 -7.01
CA VAL A 159 -16.16 13.46 -7.54
C VAL A 159 -17.00 13.97 -6.37
N ASP A 160 -17.46 15.22 -6.45
CA ASP A 160 -18.26 15.87 -5.40
C ASP A 160 -17.60 15.77 -4.01
N ALA A 161 -16.30 16.11 -3.97
CA ALA A 161 -15.49 16.00 -2.77
C ALA A 161 -15.92 16.99 -1.67
N THR A 162 -15.85 16.54 -0.42
CA THR A 162 -16.16 17.36 0.76
C THR A 162 -15.13 17.15 1.88
N ASP A 163 -15.01 18.14 2.76
CA ASP A 163 -14.29 18.00 4.02
C ASP A 163 -15.17 17.35 5.12
N GLU A 164 -14.62 17.19 6.33
CA GLU A 164 -15.33 16.62 7.49
C GLU A 164 -16.54 17.46 7.95
N LYS A 165 -16.68 18.69 7.46
CA LYS A 165 -17.79 19.61 7.78
C LYS A 165 -18.83 19.68 6.68
N GLY A 166 -18.57 19.01 5.54
CA GLY A 166 -19.44 19.04 4.37
C GLY A 166 -19.17 20.24 3.44
N ASN A 167 -18.07 20.98 3.63
CA ASN A 167 -17.70 22.01 2.67
C ASN A 167 -17.14 21.35 1.41
N THR A 168 -17.47 21.91 0.25
CA THR A 168 -16.97 21.44 -1.04
C THR A 168 -15.45 21.62 -1.09
N GLU A 169 -14.76 20.58 -1.52
CA GLU A 169 -13.32 20.54 -1.74
C GLU A 169 -13.04 20.08 -3.18
N GLU A 170 -11.84 20.34 -3.66
CA GLU A 170 -11.43 19.95 -5.00
C GLU A 170 -10.18 19.04 -4.91
N VAL A 171 -10.28 17.85 -5.49
CA VAL A 171 -9.15 16.93 -5.70
C VAL A 171 -9.17 16.49 -7.16
N VAL A 172 -8.24 17.00 -7.97
CA VAL A 172 -8.13 16.72 -9.39
C VAL A 172 -6.71 16.26 -9.71
N ASP A 173 -6.61 15.11 -10.36
CA ASP A 173 -5.36 14.50 -10.82
C ASP A 173 -4.24 14.46 -9.77
N MET A 174 -4.61 14.28 -8.51
CA MET A 174 -3.69 14.26 -7.39
C MET A 174 -2.90 12.94 -7.36
N PRO A 175 -1.55 12.97 -7.31
CA PRO A 175 -0.75 11.76 -7.16
C PRO A 175 -1.07 11.00 -5.88
N PHE A 176 -1.27 9.68 -6.01
CA PHE A 176 -1.66 8.85 -4.87
C PHE A 176 -0.97 7.49 -4.87
N VAL A 177 -1.01 6.86 -3.69
CA VAL A 177 -0.78 5.43 -3.50
C VAL A 177 -1.97 4.82 -2.77
N TRP A 178 -2.37 3.63 -3.19
CA TRP A 178 -3.42 2.86 -2.55
C TRP A 178 -3.01 1.39 -2.37
N GLU A 179 -2.97 0.95 -1.12
CA GLU A 179 -2.74 -0.44 -0.75
C GLU A 179 -4.09 -1.17 -0.62
N VAL A 180 -4.49 -1.90 -1.66
CA VAL A 180 -5.75 -2.67 -1.69
C VAL A 180 -5.48 -4.08 -1.18
N ASP A 181 -5.87 -4.36 0.06
CA ASP A 181 -5.57 -5.60 0.78
C ASP A 181 -6.79 -6.50 1.01
N SER A 182 -8.00 -6.03 0.70
CA SER A 182 -9.19 -6.86 0.74
C SER A 182 -9.23 -7.83 -0.44
N LYS A 183 -9.60 -9.09 -0.19
CA LYS A 183 -9.64 -10.15 -1.22
C LYS A 183 -10.52 -9.78 -2.41
N GLU A 184 -11.69 -9.19 -2.14
CA GLU A 184 -12.63 -8.76 -3.17
C GLU A 184 -12.13 -7.53 -3.91
N GLY A 185 -11.59 -6.52 -3.21
CA GLY A 185 -10.99 -5.35 -3.84
C GLY A 185 -9.80 -5.71 -4.72
N PHE A 186 -8.93 -6.61 -4.26
CA PHE A 186 -7.82 -7.11 -5.06
C PHE A 186 -8.30 -7.73 -6.39
N ARG A 187 -9.40 -8.51 -6.35
CA ARG A 187 -10.00 -9.12 -7.53
C ARG A 187 -10.66 -8.08 -8.43
N ASN A 188 -11.45 -7.16 -7.89
CA ASN A 188 -12.18 -6.15 -8.66
C ASN A 188 -11.23 -5.24 -9.46
N PHE A 189 -10.10 -4.83 -8.85
CA PHE A 189 -9.03 -4.14 -9.57
C PHE A 189 -8.42 -5.02 -10.68
N GLY A 190 -8.21 -6.30 -10.41
CA GLY A 190 -7.69 -7.24 -11.38
C GLY A 190 -8.63 -7.39 -12.59
N GLU A 191 -9.92 -7.50 -12.36
CA GLU A 191 -10.92 -7.60 -13.43
C GLU A 191 -10.96 -6.33 -14.30
N ALA A 192 -10.91 -5.14 -13.68
CA ALA A 192 -10.87 -3.89 -14.40
C ALA A 192 -9.57 -3.73 -15.23
N THR A 193 -8.41 -4.06 -14.66
CA THR A 193 -7.14 -4.03 -15.41
C THR A 193 -7.10 -5.05 -16.53
N ASN A 194 -7.63 -6.25 -16.32
CA ASN A 194 -7.76 -7.26 -17.36
C ASN A 194 -8.70 -6.83 -18.50
N LYS A 195 -9.72 -6.01 -18.20
CA LYS A 195 -10.59 -5.44 -19.23
C LYS A 195 -9.82 -4.51 -20.16
N PHE A 196 -8.93 -3.65 -19.62
CA PHE A 196 -8.02 -2.84 -20.45
C PHE A 196 -7.11 -3.73 -21.31
N ALA A 197 -6.45 -4.72 -20.69
CA ALA A 197 -5.53 -5.62 -21.38
C ALA A 197 -6.20 -6.39 -22.54
N LYS A 198 -7.42 -6.91 -22.32
CA LYS A 198 -8.20 -7.61 -23.37
C LYS A 198 -8.51 -6.72 -24.56
N HIS A 199 -8.62 -5.42 -24.36
CA HIS A 199 -8.81 -4.43 -25.43
C HIS A 199 -7.50 -3.81 -25.93
N GLN A 200 -6.34 -4.39 -25.54
CA GLN A 200 -5.00 -3.88 -25.90
C GLN A 200 -4.79 -2.40 -25.52
N ARG A 201 -5.32 -2.00 -24.37
CA ARG A 201 -5.25 -0.65 -23.88
C ARG A 201 -4.37 -0.56 -22.63
N LEU A 202 -3.61 0.52 -22.51
CA LEU A 202 -2.80 0.80 -21.34
C LEU A 202 -3.66 1.52 -20.29
N SER A 203 -3.63 1.06 -19.05
CA SER A 203 -4.40 1.65 -17.93
C SER A 203 -4.11 3.13 -17.72
N VAL A 204 -2.88 3.58 -18.00
CA VAL A 204 -2.48 4.98 -17.90
C VAL A 204 -3.16 5.89 -18.94
N MET A 205 -3.72 5.33 -19.99
CA MET A 205 -4.45 6.08 -21.01
C MET A 205 -5.96 6.13 -20.77
N HIS A 206 -6.43 5.63 -19.64
CA HIS A 206 -7.85 5.52 -19.34
C HIS A 206 -8.13 5.80 -17.87
N ASN A 207 -9.33 6.30 -17.59
CA ASN A 207 -9.85 6.37 -16.25
C ASN A 207 -10.46 5.03 -15.82
N MET A 208 -10.42 4.77 -14.54
CA MET A 208 -11.18 3.73 -13.86
C MET A 208 -12.10 4.43 -12.86
N ASN A 209 -13.41 4.26 -13.03
CA ASN A 209 -14.38 4.73 -12.06
C ASN A 209 -14.42 3.77 -10.89
N VAL A 210 -14.32 4.28 -9.68
CA VAL A 210 -14.29 3.46 -8.47
C VAL A 210 -15.33 3.96 -7.48
N THR A 211 -16.17 3.06 -7.06
CA THR A 211 -17.18 3.22 -6.01
C THR A 211 -16.92 2.21 -4.90
N THR A 212 -17.73 2.18 -3.87
CA THR A 212 -17.67 1.14 -2.85
C THR A 212 -18.97 0.37 -2.77
N ALA A 213 -18.86 -0.90 -2.35
CA ALA A 213 -20.01 -1.71 -1.97
C ALA A 213 -19.86 -2.16 -0.51
N GLU A 214 -20.97 -2.08 0.21
CA GLU A 214 -21.06 -2.60 1.56
C GLU A 214 -21.13 -4.13 1.56
N ARG A 215 -20.44 -4.74 2.53
CA ARG A 215 -20.41 -6.19 2.77
C ARG A 215 -20.53 -6.46 4.25
N GLU A 216 -21.09 -7.59 4.58
CA GLU A 216 -21.18 -8.09 5.94
C GLU A 216 -20.44 -9.42 6.08
N ALA A 217 -19.68 -9.56 7.16
CA ALA A 217 -19.08 -10.81 7.57
C ALA A 217 -19.00 -10.91 9.10
N VAL A 218 -19.53 -12.00 9.64
CA VAL A 218 -19.48 -12.32 11.09
C VAL A 218 -19.93 -11.13 11.96
N GLY A 219 -21.02 -10.45 11.54
CA GLY A 219 -21.59 -9.30 12.25
C GLY A 219 -20.80 -7.98 12.13
N ASN A 220 -19.80 -7.93 11.26
CA ASN A 220 -19.06 -6.71 10.97
C ASN A 220 -19.37 -6.21 9.54
N THR A 221 -19.71 -4.95 9.44
CA THR A 221 -19.86 -4.26 8.16
C THR A 221 -18.49 -3.75 7.67
N TYR A 222 -18.19 -3.97 6.41
CA TYR A 222 -16.99 -3.45 5.75
C TYR A 222 -17.28 -3.04 4.31
N TYR A 223 -16.41 -2.24 3.72
CA TYR A 223 -16.58 -1.70 2.37
C TYR A 223 -15.48 -2.20 1.46
N VAL A 224 -15.85 -2.53 0.23
CA VAL A 224 -14.91 -3.00 -0.79
C VAL A 224 -14.99 -2.11 -2.03
N PRO A 225 -13.87 -1.77 -2.67
CA PRO A 225 -13.89 -1.01 -3.90
C PRO A 225 -14.47 -1.83 -5.06
N ILE A 226 -15.33 -1.20 -5.82
CA ILE A 226 -15.87 -1.70 -7.09
C ILE A 226 -15.25 -0.84 -8.19
N CYS A 227 -14.56 -1.49 -9.13
CA CYS A 227 -13.77 -0.83 -10.16
C CYS A 227 -14.38 -1.07 -11.53
N GLU A 228 -14.60 0.00 -12.28
CA GLU A 228 -15.13 -0.06 -13.63
C GLU A 228 -14.16 0.65 -14.61
N ALA A 229 -13.64 -0.12 -15.58
CA ALA A 229 -12.76 0.41 -16.60
C ALA A 229 -13.54 1.28 -17.60
N ASP A 230 -13.16 2.54 -17.74
CA ASP A 230 -13.69 3.44 -18.76
C ASP A 230 -12.91 3.24 -20.07
N LEU A 231 -13.55 2.57 -21.03
CA LEU A 231 -13.01 2.35 -22.37
C LEU A 231 -13.45 3.42 -23.39
N GLY A 232 -14.40 4.28 -22.99
CA GLY A 232 -14.95 5.31 -23.86
C GLY A 232 -14.03 6.51 -24.03
N THR A 233 -13.22 6.82 -23.02
CA THR A 233 -12.32 7.96 -23.01
C THR A 233 -10.89 7.50 -23.15
N THR A 234 -10.11 8.16 -24.01
CA THR A 234 -8.65 7.95 -24.13
C THR A 234 -7.94 9.25 -23.74
N LEU A 235 -6.97 9.14 -22.84
CA LEU A 235 -6.16 10.23 -22.33
C LEU A 235 -4.75 10.13 -22.92
N GLU A 236 -4.15 11.28 -23.22
CA GLU A 236 -2.75 11.34 -23.62
C GLU A 236 -1.85 11.35 -22.37
N VAL A 237 -0.62 10.87 -22.55
CA VAL A 237 0.42 10.94 -21.53
C VAL A 237 1.37 12.07 -21.89
N ASN A 238 1.30 13.17 -21.18
CA ASN A 238 2.15 14.34 -21.40
C ASN A 238 3.51 14.23 -20.68
N GLU A 239 4.40 15.20 -20.89
CA GLU A 239 5.75 15.17 -20.31
C GLU A 239 5.74 15.24 -18.77
N SER A 240 4.84 16.02 -18.17
CA SER A 240 4.73 16.11 -16.71
C SER A 240 4.26 14.79 -16.09
N GLU A 241 3.39 14.07 -16.79
CA GLU A 241 2.92 12.74 -16.37
C GLU A 241 3.98 11.66 -16.55
N GLN A 242 4.89 11.83 -17.53
CA GLN A 242 6.07 10.96 -17.63
C GLN A 242 6.99 11.10 -16.42
N ALA A 243 7.13 12.29 -15.86
CA ALA A 243 7.88 12.51 -14.63
C ALA A 243 7.26 11.77 -13.43
N LEU A 244 5.93 11.70 -13.35
CA LEU A 244 5.23 10.94 -12.31
C LEU A 244 5.56 9.44 -12.32
N PHE A 245 5.83 8.85 -13.48
CA PHE A 245 6.31 7.45 -13.54
C PHE A 245 7.62 7.27 -12.77
N ALA A 246 8.55 8.19 -12.94
CA ALA A 246 9.83 8.15 -12.23
C ALA A 246 9.61 8.27 -10.71
N ASP A 247 8.74 9.16 -10.27
CA ASP A 247 8.41 9.35 -8.85
C ASP A 247 7.75 8.09 -8.26
N PHE A 248 6.82 7.49 -8.97
CA PHE A 248 6.18 6.24 -8.55
C PHE A 248 7.17 5.07 -8.48
N MET A 249 8.07 4.96 -9.46
CA MET A 249 9.13 3.96 -9.43
C MET A 249 10.10 4.19 -8.27
N ALA A 250 10.53 5.42 -8.05
CA ALA A 250 11.38 5.78 -6.92
C ALA A 250 10.74 5.45 -5.57
N TRP A 251 9.42 5.66 -5.44
CA TRP A 251 8.67 5.30 -4.25
C TRP A 251 8.67 3.79 -4.01
N VAL A 252 8.44 2.97 -5.04
CA VAL A 252 8.51 1.50 -4.98
C VAL A 252 9.92 1.04 -4.61
N GLU A 253 10.94 1.60 -5.26
CA GLU A 253 12.34 1.28 -5.00
C GLU A 253 12.76 1.64 -3.57
N SER A 254 12.29 2.77 -3.05
CA SER A 254 12.54 3.18 -1.67
C SER A 254 11.95 2.17 -0.68
N HIS A 255 10.71 1.71 -0.91
CA HIS A 255 10.10 0.67 -0.11
C HIS A 255 10.91 -0.64 -0.19
N ASN A 256 11.26 -1.08 -1.39
CA ASN A 256 11.98 -2.32 -1.59
C ASN A 256 13.38 -2.28 -0.94
N ARG A 257 14.08 -1.15 -1.05
CA ARG A 257 15.38 -0.94 -0.40
C ARG A 257 15.27 -1.03 1.11
N TRP A 258 14.23 -0.41 1.69
CA TRP A 258 13.98 -0.52 3.12
C TRP A 258 13.73 -1.98 3.54
N VAL A 259 12.84 -2.71 2.84
CA VAL A 259 12.56 -4.13 3.16
C VAL A 259 13.81 -4.98 3.06
N LEU A 260 14.62 -4.80 2.01
CA LEU A 260 15.86 -5.57 1.80
C LEU A 260 16.89 -5.29 2.89
N SER A 261 17.04 -4.02 3.30
CA SER A 261 17.96 -3.66 4.41
C SER A 261 17.53 -4.33 5.72
N GLU A 262 16.23 -4.31 6.04
CA GLU A 262 15.70 -4.98 7.22
C GLU A 262 15.84 -6.51 7.11
N TRP A 263 15.61 -7.07 5.92
CA TRP A 263 15.77 -8.50 5.67
C TRP A 263 17.20 -8.95 5.94
N GLU A 264 18.20 -8.26 5.39
CA GLU A 264 19.62 -8.59 5.57
C GLU A 264 20.01 -8.59 7.03
N GLN A 265 19.65 -7.55 7.78
CA GLN A 265 19.98 -7.43 9.20
C GLN A 265 19.38 -8.57 10.05
N LYS A 266 18.12 -8.93 9.78
CA LYS A 266 17.41 -9.94 10.57
C LYS A 266 17.71 -11.36 10.12
N HIS A 267 17.98 -11.57 8.84
CA HIS A 267 18.37 -12.88 8.31
C HIS A 267 19.72 -13.33 8.87
N VAL A 268 20.71 -12.45 8.91
CA VAL A 268 22.02 -12.73 9.52
C VAL A 268 21.90 -13.06 11.00
N LYS A 269 21.04 -12.33 11.74
CA LYS A 269 20.81 -12.63 13.16
C LYS A 269 20.20 -14.02 13.37
N LYS A 270 19.17 -14.37 12.60
CA LYS A 270 18.53 -15.69 12.67
C LYS A 270 19.51 -16.82 12.34
N ALA A 271 20.28 -16.67 11.27
CA ALA A 271 21.29 -17.67 10.92
C ALA A 271 22.31 -17.88 12.05
N SER A 272 22.75 -16.78 12.71
CA SER A 272 23.69 -16.89 13.83
C SER A 272 23.05 -17.48 15.10
N GLU A 273 21.75 -17.32 15.31
CA GLU A 273 21.01 -17.96 16.40
C GLU A 273 20.80 -19.45 16.13
N GLU A 274 20.42 -19.82 14.92
CA GLU A 274 20.30 -21.23 14.49
C GLU A 274 21.64 -21.97 14.57
N GLU A 275 22.74 -21.32 14.16
CA GLU A 275 24.09 -21.89 14.31
C GLU A 275 24.49 -22.08 15.78
N LYS A 276 24.09 -21.16 16.68
CA LYS A 276 24.35 -21.30 18.12
C LYS A 276 23.50 -22.43 18.74
N GLU A 277 22.19 -22.47 18.42
CA GLU A 277 21.31 -23.55 18.90
C GLU A 277 21.80 -24.91 18.39
N LEU A 278 22.26 -25.00 17.14
CA LEU A 278 22.86 -26.20 16.59
C LEU A 278 24.15 -26.57 17.33
N ALA A 279 25.05 -25.62 17.59
CA ALA A 279 26.28 -25.85 18.34
C ALA A 279 25.99 -26.29 19.79
N GLU A 280 24.99 -25.68 20.44
CA GLU A 280 24.57 -26.06 21.79
C GLU A 280 23.97 -27.47 21.80
N SER A 281 23.20 -27.85 20.77
CA SER A 281 22.65 -29.21 20.65
C SER A 281 23.72 -30.31 20.47
N PHE A 282 24.91 -29.97 19.96
CA PHE A 282 26.05 -30.89 19.85
C PHE A 282 26.84 -31.03 21.17
N VAL A 283 26.69 -30.08 22.08
CA VAL A 283 27.41 -30.14 23.39
C VAL A 283 26.68 -31.07 24.39
N ASP A 284 25.37 -31.28 24.20
CA ASP A 284 24.54 -32.17 25.06
C ASP A 284 24.61 -33.67 24.65
N ILE A 285 25.47 -34.05 23.69
CA ILE A 285 25.73 -35.47 23.44
C ILE A 285 26.77 -35.92 24.45
N ASP A 286 26.31 -36.33 25.62
CA ASP A 286 27.13 -37.08 26.58
C ASP A 286 27.71 -38.31 25.86
N VAL A 287 29.05 -38.30 25.74
CA VAL A 287 29.80 -39.48 25.34
C VAL A 287 29.68 -40.45 26.49
N GLU A 288 28.72 -41.36 26.49
CA GLU A 288 28.76 -42.53 27.35
C GLU A 288 30.08 -43.27 26.99
N GLU A 289 31.03 -43.21 27.93
CA GLU A 289 32.23 -44.02 27.87
C GLU A 289 31.80 -45.47 27.81
N VAL A 290 32.03 -46.11 26.69
CA VAL A 290 31.92 -47.57 26.53
C VAL A 290 33.18 -48.13 27.16
N GLU A 291 33.05 -48.71 28.40
CA GLU A 291 34.02 -49.60 28.96
C GLU A 291 34.06 -50.97 28.25
#